data_c926a15deae84489bea1bfb29dad51ff
#
_entry.id   c926a15deae84489bea1bfb29dad51ff
#
_cell.length_a   1.000
_cell.length_b   1.000
_cell.length_c   1.000
_cell.angle_alpha   90.00
_cell.angle_beta   90.00
_cell.angle_gamma   90.00
#
_symmetry.space_group_name_H-M   'P 1'
#
loop_
_entity.id
_entity.type
_entity.pdbx_description
1 polymer ?
#
loop_
_entity_poly.entity_id
_entity_poly.type
_entity_poly.pdbx_seq_one_letter_code
_entity_poly.pdbx_strand_id
1 'polypeptide(L)'
;MIKQLASASTLALALVAQPAFAQDARTTFDGFYVGGAVGLENVENGTKGLEFDTNRDGTFGDVVRTTTNADAFSPGFCGGQALGNSAVAGCASDNDKFGYAVRVGFDKRFGDVVGGLLLEGANSKAVDYATGFSTTPASYTYARSIDYSIAARARLGLSPGDGRGLLYATGGVAYADIDRAFTTTNTANSFTLDDGGDEMEWGWQAGGGAEILLGSNLTVGFEYLYSKYNDDSFVTVGRGTAPATNPFLLNGGATDLRPADRKIDQHAFRVTAGFQF
;
A
#
# COMPACT_ATOMS: atom_id res chain seq x y z
N MET A 1 -18.64 1.29 -26.62
CA MET A 1 -18.04 0.06 -27.21
C MET A 1 -17.09 -0.50 -26.17
N ILE A 2 -17.55 -1.51 -25.48
CA ILE A 2 -16.87 -2.17 -24.37
C ILE A 2 -15.80 -3.10 -24.95
N LYS A 3 -14.53 -2.91 -24.61
CA LYS A 3 -13.50 -3.93 -24.78
C LYS A 3 -13.08 -4.42 -23.40
N GLN A 4 -13.70 -5.50 -22.97
CA GLN A 4 -13.15 -6.33 -21.90
C GLN A 4 -11.93 -7.08 -22.47
N LEU A 5 -10.78 -6.83 -21.92
CA LEU A 5 -9.62 -7.71 -22.04
C LEU A 5 -9.46 -8.45 -20.72
N ALA A 6 -10.01 -9.64 -20.69
CA ALA A 6 -9.73 -10.61 -19.63
C ALA A 6 -8.31 -11.15 -19.84
N SER A 7 -7.36 -10.69 -19.05
CA SER A 7 -6.03 -11.30 -18.96
C SER A 7 -6.08 -12.38 -17.88
N ALA A 8 -6.40 -13.60 -18.28
CA ALA A 8 -6.20 -14.78 -17.46
C ALA A 8 -4.70 -15.11 -17.43
N SER A 9 -4.01 -14.65 -16.39
CA SER A 9 -2.63 -15.07 -16.12
C SER A 9 -2.66 -16.50 -15.57
N THR A 10 -2.51 -17.45 -16.44
CA THR A 10 -2.28 -18.86 -16.09
C THR A 10 -0.85 -18.97 -15.56
N LEU A 11 -0.67 -18.88 -14.24
CA LEU A 11 0.57 -19.21 -13.57
C LEU A 11 0.75 -20.72 -13.65
N ALA A 12 1.50 -21.20 -14.64
CA ALA A 12 1.89 -22.59 -14.73
C ALA A 12 2.86 -22.91 -13.60
N LEU A 13 2.36 -23.57 -12.54
CA LEU A 13 3.16 -24.19 -11.52
C LEU A 13 3.93 -25.34 -12.20
N ALA A 14 5.16 -25.07 -12.63
CA ALA A 14 6.08 -26.13 -13.04
C ALA A 14 6.50 -26.90 -11.77
N LEU A 15 5.81 -28.00 -11.48
CA LEU A 15 6.27 -29.02 -10.53
C LEU A 15 7.58 -29.59 -11.09
N VAL A 16 8.70 -29.04 -10.62
CA VAL A 16 10.01 -29.65 -10.84
C VAL A 16 10.02 -30.93 -10.01
N ALA A 17 9.87 -32.07 -10.67
CA ALA A 17 10.07 -33.36 -10.06
C ALA A 17 11.53 -33.47 -9.61
N GLN A 18 11.76 -33.29 -8.30
CA GLN A 18 13.08 -33.51 -7.70
C GLN A 18 13.29 -35.02 -7.56
N PRO A 19 14.47 -35.53 -7.92
CA PRO A 19 14.81 -36.92 -7.63
C PRO A 19 14.80 -37.13 -6.11
N ALA A 20 14.20 -38.23 -5.67
CA ALA A 20 14.17 -38.65 -4.27
C ALA A 20 15.61 -38.92 -3.80
N PHE A 21 16.24 -37.92 -3.20
CA PHE A 21 17.46 -38.16 -2.43
C PHE A 21 17.08 -38.76 -1.09
N ALA A 22 17.84 -39.74 -0.66
CA ALA A 22 17.68 -40.50 0.59
C ALA A 22 17.46 -39.51 1.76
N GLN A 23 16.43 -39.78 2.56
CA GLN A 23 16.08 -39.04 3.77
C GLN A 23 17.16 -39.25 4.84
N ASP A 24 18.21 -38.45 4.81
CA ASP A 24 18.89 -38.08 6.04
C ASP A 24 17.96 -37.17 6.85
N ALA A 25 18.03 -37.27 8.20
CA ALA A 25 17.19 -36.49 9.10
C ALA A 25 17.27 -35.00 8.71
N ARG A 26 16.25 -34.52 7.99
CA ARG A 26 16.23 -33.16 7.48
C ARG A 26 16.25 -32.21 8.68
N THR A 27 17.25 -31.35 8.70
CA THR A 27 17.27 -30.23 9.63
C THR A 27 16.12 -29.32 9.26
N THR A 28 15.19 -29.13 10.17
CA THR A 28 14.02 -28.28 10.01
C THR A 28 14.43 -26.82 9.74
N PHE A 29 13.74 -26.12 8.86
CA PHE A 29 14.06 -24.77 8.40
C PHE A 29 15.47 -24.69 7.76
N ASP A 30 15.81 -25.64 6.89
CA ASP A 30 17.04 -25.67 6.12
C ASP A 30 16.72 -26.18 4.70
N GLY A 31 16.74 -25.28 3.70
CA GLY A 31 16.44 -25.59 2.31
C GLY A 31 15.48 -24.60 1.67
N PHE A 32 15.00 -24.97 0.48
CA PHE A 32 14.00 -24.19 -0.24
C PHE A 32 12.60 -24.42 0.31
N TYR A 33 11.77 -23.39 0.21
CA TYR A 33 10.35 -23.48 0.50
C TYR A 33 9.51 -22.67 -0.46
N VAL A 34 8.28 -23.09 -0.63
CA VAL A 34 7.21 -22.36 -1.30
C VAL A 34 6.04 -22.21 -0.33
N GLY A 35 5.37 -21.09 -0.35
CA GLY A 35 4.26 -20.87 0.57
C GLY A 35 3.34 -19.76 0.13
N GLY A 36 2.34 -19.54 0.96
CA GLY A 36 1.40 -18.45 0.82
C GLY A 36 1.05 -17.83 2.16
N ALA A 37 0.44 -16.67 2.09
CA ALA A 37 -0.13 -15.98 3.24
C ALA A 37 -1.48 -15.39 2.86
N VAL A 38 -2.38 -15.33 3.86
CA VAL A 38 -3.66 -14.63 3.76
C VAL A 38 -3.88 -13.87 5.07
N GLY A 39 -4.48 -12.71 5.01
CA GLY A 39 -4.70 -11.94 6.23
C GLY A 39 -5.44 -10.64 6.04
N LEU A 40 -5.53 -9.91 7.13
CA LEU A 40 -6.10 -8.58 7.17
C LEU A 40 -5.00 -7.55 6.91
N GLU A 41 -5.30 -6.61 6.06
CA GLU A 41 -4.44 -5.48 5.73
C GLU A 41 -5.17 -4.18 6.03
N ASN A 42 -4.49 -3.34 6.77
CA ASN A 42 -4.97 -2.01 7.17
C ASN A 42 -3.96 -0.96 6.69
N VAL A 43 -4.45 0.11 6.11
CA VAL A 43 -3.65 1.30 5.82
C VAL A 43 -3.91 2.31 6.93
N GLU A 44 -2.86 2.93 7.46
CA GLU A 44 -3.00 3.91 8.51
C GLU A 44 -3.73 5.16 7.97
N ASN A 45 -4.84 5.51 8.62
CA ASN A 45 -5.61 6.69 8.29
C ASN A 45 -4.79 7.96 8.54
N GLY A 46 -4.30 8.58 7.47
CA GLY A 46 -3.64 9.88 7.54
C GLY A 46 -4.61 10.95 8.04
N THR A 47 -4.27 11.64 9.13
CA THR A 47 -5.12 12.72 9.69
C THR A 47 -4.87 14.08 9.04
N LYS A 48 -3.89 14.20 8.15
CA LYS A 48 -3.39 15.48 7.67
C LYS A 48 -4.14 16.11 6.50
N GLY A 49 -5.04 15.35 5.83
CA GLY A 49 -5.82 15.85 4.71
C GLY A 49 -5.00 16.11 3.45
N LEU A 50 -5.26 17.24 2.79
CA LEU A 50 -4.62 17.66 1.54
C LEU A 50 -3.69 18.86 1.78
N GLU A 51 -2.62 18.96 1.01
CA GLU A 51 -1.77 20.13 0.89
C GLU A 51 -1.73 20.63 -0.55
N PHE A 52 -1.41 21.90 -0.73
CA PHE A 52 -1.51 22.61 -1.99
C PHE A 52 -0.21 23.30 -2.35
N ASP A 53 0.07 23.40 -3.64
CA ASP A 53 1.06 24.27 -4.26
C ASP A 53 0.31 25.21 -5.22
N THR A 54 0.04 26.44 -4.77
CA THR A 54 -0.82 27.40 -5.48
C THR A 54 -0.09 28.18 -6.53
N ASN A 55 1.24 28.26 -6.47
CA ASN A 55 2.10 28.94 -7.42
C ASN A 55 2.87 27.99 -8.35
N ARG A 56 2.76 26.66 -8.06
CA ARG A 56 3.37 25.58 -8.82
C ARG A 56 4.89 25.66 -8.87
N ASP A 57 5.50 26.01 -7.74
CA ASP A 57 6.97 26.04 -7.58
C ASP A 57 7.55 24.70 -7.08
N GLY A 58 6.71 23.69 -6.87
CA GLY A 58 7.08 22.37 -6.35
C GLY A 58 7.10 22.31 -4.83
N THR A 59 6.74 23.39 -4.14
CA THR A 59 6.70 23.47 -2.68
C THR A 59 5.24 23.44 -2.20
N PHE A 60 4.83 22.34 -1.60
CA PHE A 60 3.50 22.17 -1.04
C PHE A 60 3.40 22.73 0.38
N GLY A 61 2.19 23.11 0.78
CA GLY A 61 1.88 23.69 2.08
C GLY A 61 1.28 25.10 2.00
N ASP A 62 1.00 25.56 0.80
CA ASP A 62 0.33 26.82 0.55
C ASP A 62 -1.12 26.80 1.05
N VAL A 63 -1.66 27.99 1.36
CA VAL A 63 -3.08 28.18 1.63
C VAL A 63 -3.79 28.67 0.38
N VAL A 64 -4.78 27.92 -0.08
CA VAL A 64 -5.67 28.34 -1.17
C VAL A 64 -6.55 29.49 -0.71
N ARG A 65 -6.27 30.71 -1.19
CA ARG A 65 -6.94 31.93 -0.72
C ARG A 65 -8.03 32.38 -1.67
N THR A 66 -9.11 32.91 -1.10
CA THR A 66 -10.15 33.62 -1.86
C THR A 66 -9.68 35.01 -2.27
N THR A 67 -10.44 35.69 -3.13
CA THR A 67 -10.18 37.12 -3.50
C THR A 67 -10.22 38.08 -2.30
N THR A 68 -10.84 37.68 -1.19
CA THR A 68 -10.85 38.43 0.08
C THR A 68 -9.76 37.97 1.04
N ASN A 69 -8.80 37.17 0.56
CA ASN A 69 -7.69 36.63 1.33
C ASN A 69 -8.10 35.64 2.46
N ALA A 70 -9.33 35.14 2.45
CA ALA A 70 -9.76 34.09 3.37
C ALA A 70 -9.27 32.71 2.91
N ASP A 71 -9.10 31.77 3.84
CA ASP A 71 -8.77 30.40 3.52
C ASP A 71 -9.96 29.66 2.89
N ALA A 72 -9.83 29.21 1.66
CA ALA A 72 -10.88 28.52 0.93
C ALA A 72 -11.16 27.10 1.47
N PHE A 73 -10.22 26.53 2.23
CA PHE A 73 -10.34 25.20 2.86
C PHE A 73 -10.53 25.25 4.37
N SER A 74 -10.95 26.42 4.91
CA SER A 74 -11.25 26.60 6.35
C SER A 74 -12.30 25.64 6.93
N PRO A 75 -13.23 24.99 6.17
CA PRO A 75 -14.06 23.92 6.71
C PRO A 75 -13.28 22.70 7.17
N GLY A 76 -12.05 22.50 6.66
CA GLY A 76 -11.11 21.50 7.16
C GLY A 76 -10.98 20.26 6.30
N PHE A 77 -10.34 19.26 6.89
CA PHE A 77 -9.92 18.02 6.23
C PHE A 77 -10.32 16.80 7.07
N CYS A 78 -10.34 15.63 6.45
CA CYS A 78 -10.45 14.35 7.15
C CYS A 78 -9.63 13.25 6.44
N GLY A 79 -9.17 12.26 7.21
CA GLY A 79 -8.71 10.99 6.69
C GLY A 79 -9.92 10.08 6.45
N GLY A 80 -10.28 9.84 5.19
CA GLY A 80 -11.43 9.03 4.81
C GLY A 80 -12.16 9.58 3.60
N GLN A 81 -13.06 8.79 3.03
CA GLN A 81 -13.85 9.17 1.87
C GLN A 81 -14.97 10.13 2.27
N ALA A 82 -15.12 11.26 1.55
CA ALA A 82 -16.18 12.21 1.81
C ALA A 82 -17.59 11.58 1.69
N LEU A 83 -18.44 11.82 2.69
CA LEU A 83 -19.85 11.39 2.69
C LEU A 83 -20.79 12.42 2.04
N GLY A 84 -20.27 13.59 1.66
CA GLY A 84 -21.02 14.66 1.01
C GLY A 84 -20.12 15.79 0.54
N ASN A 85 -20.70 16.92 0.19
CA ASN A 85 -19.98 18.08 -0.32
C ASN A 85 -19.56 19.11 0.75
N SER A 86 -19.74 18.80 2.04
CA SER A 86 -19.39 19.69 3.14
C SER A 86 -18.82 18.91 4.32
N ALA A 87 -17.98 19.56 5.13
CA ALA A 87 -17.35 18.95 6.30
C ALA A 87 -18.36 18.43 7.34
N VAL A 88 -19.56 19.01 7.39
CA VAL A 88 -20.63 18.56 8.31
C VAL A 88 -21.13 17.16 7.98
N ALA A 89 -21.05 16.73 6.72
CA ALA A 89 -21.41 15.37 6.32
C ALA A 89 -20.42 14.33 6.84
N GLY A 90 -19.18 14.75 7.15
CA GLY A 90 -18.12 13.87 7.63
C GLY A 90 -17.50 12.99 6.55
N CYS A 91 -16.67 12.06 6.99
CA CYS A 91 -15.99 11.08 6.14
C CYS A 91 -16.23 9.65 6.64
N ALA A 92 -16.27 8.70 5.72
CA ALA A 92 -16.21 7.29 6.03
C ALA A 92 -14.76 6.91 6.36
N SER A 93 -14.56 6.08 7.37
CA SER A 93 -13.25 5.50 7.67
C SER A 93 -12.77 4.59 6.54
N ASP A 94 -11.46 4.48 6.40
CA ASP A 94 -10.84 3.50 5.52
C ASP A 94 -11.25 2.08 5.95
N ASN A 95 -11.30 1.19 4.98
CA ASN A 95 -11.74 -0.17 5.24
C ASN A 95 -10.56 -1.13 5.21
N ASP A 96 -10.44 -1.91 6.28
CA ASP A 96 -9.59 -3.10 6.29
C ASP A 96 -10.00 -4.05 5.18
N LYS A 97 -9.03 -4.64 4.51
CA LYS A 97 -9.25 -5.59 3.43
C LYS A 97 -8.47 -6.87 3.66
N PHE A 98 -8.96 -7.93 3.05
CA PHE A 98 -8.20 -9.16 2.94
C PHE A 98 -7.15 -9.03 1.83
N GLY A 99 -5.90 -9.40 2.19
CA GLY A 99 -4.82 -9.57 1.27
C GLY A 99 -4.36 -11.04 1.20
N TYR A 100 -3.67 -11.38 0.12
CA TYR A 100 -3.02 -12.67 -0.03
C TYR A 100 -1.64 -12.51 -0.66
N ALA A 101 -0.75 -13.45 -0.37
CA ALA A 101 0.60 -13.46 -0.92
C ALA A 101 1.04 -14.88 -1.28
N VAL A 102 1.95 -14.95 -2.25
CA VAL A 102 2.69 -16.17 -2.59
C VAL A 102 4.16 -15.87 -2.38
N ARG A 103 4.88 -16.82 -1.78
CA ARG A 103 6.29 -16.63 -1.46
C ARG A 103 7.12 -17.85 -1.83
N VAL A 104 8.35 -17.59 -2.21
CA VAL A 104 9.41 -18.59 -2.37
C VAL A 104 10.63 -18.13 -1.60
N GLY A 105 11.33 -19.04 -0.96
CA GLY A 105 12.48 -18.66 -0.18
C GLY A 105 13.45 -19.80 0.03
N PHE A 106 14.57 -19.45 0.63
CA PHE A 106 15.61 -20.37 1.04
C PHE A 106 16.09 -20.00 2.44
N ASP A 107 16.08 -20.97 3.33
CA ASP A 107 16.60 -20.87 4.68
C ASP A 107 17.83 -21.71 4.88
N LYS A 108 18.70 -21.24 5.75
CA LYS A 108 19.85 -21.99 6.25
C LYS A 108 19.88 -21.97 7.75
N ARG A 109 19.98 -23.16 8.34
CA ARG A 109 20.04 -23.33 9.78
C ARG A 109 21.51 -23.48 10.25
N PHE A 110 21.83 -22.77 11.33
CA PHE A 110 23.12 -22.80 12.03
C PHE A 110 22.87 -23.03 13.53
N GLY A 111 22.78 -24.29 13.94
CA GLY A 111 22.34 -24.63 15.32
C GLY A 111 20.89 -24.19 15.56
N ASP A 112 20.69 -23.30 16.52
CA ASP A 112 19.35 -22.76 16.83
C ASP A 112 19.02 -21.50 16.01
N VAL A 113 19.94 -20.96 15.24
CA VAL A 113 19.76 -19.78 14.41
C VAL A 113 19.39 -20.19 13.00
N VAL A 114 18.38 -19.54 12.42
CA VAL A 114 17.96 -19.70 11.03
C VAL A 114 18.10 -18.35 10.33
N GLY A 115 18.81 -18.32 9.21
CA GLY A 115 18.91 -17.15 8.34
C GLY A 115 18.40 -17.49 6.95
N GLY A 116 17.66 -16.59 6.31
CA GLY A 116 17.09 -16.86 5.00
C GLY A 116 16.79 -15.63 4.18
N LEU A 117 16.43 -15.89 2.92
CA LEU A 117 15.97 -14.90 1.96
C LEU A 117 14.65 -15.39 1.35
N LEU A 118 13.74 -14.45 1.08
CA LEU A 118 12.49 -14.76 0.40
C LEU A 118 12.13 -13.70 -0.63
N LEU A 119 11.42 -14.13 -1.66
CA LEU A 119 10.71 -13.30 -2.60
C LEU A 119 9.22 -13.53 -2.40
N GLU A 120 8.46 -12.46 -2.37
CA GLU A 120 7.02 -12.50 -2.17
C GLU A 120 6.32 -11.63 -3.21
N GLY A 121 5.24 -12.15 -3.81
CA GLY A 121 4.26 -11.38 -4.56
C GLY A 121 2.98 -11.32 -3.75
N ALA A 122 2.45 -10.12 -3.51
CA ALA A 122 1.25 -9.91 -2.72
C ALA A 122 0.23 -9.05 -3.48
N ASN A 123 -1.05 -9.24 -3.15
CA ASN A 123 -2.15 -8.39 -3.59
C ASN A 123 -2.84 -7.82 -2.36
N SER A 124 -3.16 -6.54 -2.40
CA SER A 124 -3.91 -5.81 -1.37
C SER A 124 -5.09 -5.09 -2.03
N LYS A 125 -6.11 -4.78 -1.23
CA LYS A 125 -7.25 -3.94 -1.67
C LYS A 125 -7.57 -2.88 -0.60
N ALA A 126 -6.64 -2.65 0.33
CA ALA A 126 -6.75 -1.58 1.30
C ALA A 126 -6.58 -0.23 0.60
N VAL A 127 -7.43 0.75 0.94
CA VAL A 127 -7.47 2.06 0.31
C VAL A 127 -7.27 3.12 1.39
N ASP A 128 -6.35 4.03 1.13
CA ASP A 128 -6.10 5.22 1.92
C ASP A 128 -6.80 6.42 1.27
N TYR A 129 -7.53 7.22 2.07
CA TYR A 129 -8.25 8.39 1.59
C TYR A 129 -7.79 9.65 2.32
N ALA A 130 -7.63 10.74 1.56
CA ALA A 130 -7.43 12.08 2.09
C ALA A 130 -8.48 13.01 1.47
N THR A 131 -9.28 13.67 2.32
CA THR A 131 -10.37 14.56 1.86
C THR A 131 -10.20 15.96 2.42
N GLY A 132 -10.43 16.97 1.58
CA GLY A 132 -10.59 18.37 1.93
C GLY A 132 -11.98 18.92 1.56
N PHE A 133 -12.43 19.94 2.28
CA PHE A 133 -13.69 20.62 2.02
C PHE A 133 -13.48 22.11 1.83
N SER A 134 -14.10 22.67 0.79
CA SER A 134 -14.01 24.11 0.52
C SER A 134 -15.20 24.89 1.08
N THR A 135 -15.00 26.21 1.26
CA THR A 135 -16.02 27.16 1.72
C THR A 135 -17.18 27.31 0.74
N THR A 136 -16.91 27.20 -0.57
CA THR A 136 -17.97 26.92 -1.55
C THR A 136 -18.17 25.42 -1.49
N PRO A 137 -19.32 24.91 -1.00
CA PRO A 137 -19.47 23.52 -0.62
C PRO A 137 -19.08 22.54 -1.71
N ALA A 138 -17.88 21.99 -1.60
CA ALA A 138 -17.37 20.92 -2.42
C ALA A 138 -16.37 20.06 -1.62
N SER A 139 -16.35 18.75 -1.91
CA SER A 139 -15.37 17.81 -1.40
C SER A 139 -14.33 17.47 -2.46
N TYR A 140 -13.11 17.17 -2.00
CA TYR A 140 -11.95 16.81 -2.81
C TYR A 140 -11.31 15.61 -2.13
N THR A 141 -11.51 14.43 -2.70
CA THR A 141 -11.05 13.16 -2.12
C THR A 141 -9.99 12.55 -3.02
N TYR A 142 -8.79 12.39 -2.48
CA TYR A 142 -7.70 11.63 -3.08
C TYR A 142 -7.72 10.23 -2.48
N ALA A 143 -7.70 9.19 -3.31
CA ALA A 143 -7.69 7.79 -2.90
C ALA A 143 -6.43 7.11 -3.46
N ARG A 144 -5.78 6.27 -2.63
CA ARG A 144 -4.62 5.47 -2.99
C ARG A 144 -4.85 4.03 -2.58
N SER A 145 -4.56 3.08 -3.46
CA SER A 145 -4.59 1.65 -3.12
C SER A 145 -3.39 0.92 -3.69
N ILE A 146 -2.91 -0.09 -2.97
CA ILE A 146 -1.86 -0.97 -3.46
C ILE A 146 -2.55 -2.14 -4.16
N ASP A 147 -2.42 -2.23 -5.49
CA ASP A 147 -3.04 -3.33 -6.23
C ASP A 147 -2.21 -4.62 -6.10
N TYR A 148 -0.91 -4.54 -6.36
CA TYR A 148 0.02 -5.63 -6.09
C TYR A 148 1.40 -5.11 -5.69
N SER A 149 2.17 -5.97 -5.05
CA SER A 149 3.57 -5.67 -4.69
C SER A 149 4.46 -6.90 -4.88
N ILE A 150 5.73 -6.61 -5.15
CA ILE A 150 6.80 -7.61 -5.16
C ILE A 150 7.82 -7.19 -4.10
N ALA A 151 8.24 -8.12 -3.24
CA ALA A 151 9.18 -7.83 -2.17
C ALA A 151 10.30 -8.86 -2.13
N ALA A 152 11.51 -8.39 -1.80
CA ALA A 152 12.66 -9.21 -1.45
C ALA A 152 13.03 -8.94 0.00
N ARG A 153 12.96 -9.96 0.86
CA ARG A 153 13.19 -9.84 2.30
C ARG A 153 14.23 -10.84 2.78
N ALA A 154 15.07 -10.42 3.71
CA ALA A 154 15.83 -11.31 4.56
C ALA A 154 15.01 -11.70 5.79
N ARG A 155 15.24 -12.90 6.32
CA ARG A 155 14.73 -13.30 7.64
C ARG A 155 15.84 -13.85 8.52
N LEU A 156 15.73 -13.58 9.82
CA LEU A 156 16.60 -14.08 10.86
C LEU A 156 15.76 -14.55 12.03
N GLY A 157 15.95 -15.77 12.47
CA GLY A 157 15.11 -16.35 13.51
C GLY A 157 15.85 -17.33 14.41
N LEU A 158 15.09 -17.77 15.41
CA LEU A 158 15.52 -18.77 16.39
C LEU A 158 14.58 -19.98 16.32
N SER A 159 15.15 -21.15 16.23
CA SER A 159 14.46 -22.43 16.18
C SER A 159 15.05 -23.39 17.23
N PRO A 160 14.76 -23.16 18.52
CA PRO A 160 15.35 -23.94 19.62
C PRO A 160 14.77 -25.33 19.75
N GLY A 161 15.41 -26.15 20.54
CA GLY A 161 14.94 -27.48 20.94
C GLY A 161 14.95 -28.48 19.79
N ASP A 162 13.82 -29.10 19.51
CA ASP A 162 13.64 -30.06 18.42
C ASP A 162 13.60 -29.42 17.03
N GLY A 163 13.67 -28.08 16.98
CA GLY A 163 13.71 -27.30 15.76
C GLY A 163 12.37 -27.21 15.00
N ARG A 164 11.25 -27.60 15.61
CA ARG A 164 9.93 -27.58 14.96
C ARG A 164 9.26 -26.22 14.97
N GLY A 165 9.69 -25.32 15.84
CA GLY A 165 9.23 -23.95 15.92
C GLY A 165 10.27 -22.98 15.41
N LEU A 166 9.87 -21.92 14.74
CA LEU A 166 10.71 -20.80 14.31
C LEU A 166 10.06 -19.49 14.74
N LEU A 167 10.79 -18.70 15.51
CA LEU A 167 10.45 -17.30 15.78
C LEU A 167 11.40 -16.42 14.97
N TYR A 168 10.90 -15.50 14.13
CA TYR A 168 11.75 -14.73 13.24
C TYR A 168 11.37 -13.26 13.13
N ALA A 169 12.36 -12.44 12.80
CA ALA A 169 12.21 -11.11 12.26
C ALA A 169 12.51 -11.13 10.75
N THR A 170 11.89 -10.26 10.00
CA THR A 170 12.08 -10.12 8.55
C THR A 170 12.13 -8.66 8.15
N GLY A 171 12.85 -8.36 7.06
CA GLY A 171 12.89 -7.02 6.51
C GLY A 171 13.54 -7.00 5.14
N GLY A 172 13.15 -6.01 4.33
CA GLY A 172 13.66 -5.88 2.98
C GLY A 172 13.05 -4.74 2.18
N VAL A 173 13.24 -4.82 0.88
CA VAL A 173 12.73 -3.84 -0.09
C VAL A 173 11.47 -4.37 -0.76
N ALA A 174 10.59 -3.46 -1.11
CA ALA A 174 9.36 -3.76 -1.83
C ALA A 174 9.16 -2.78 -2.99
N TYR A 175 8.43 -3.22 -4.01
CA TYR A 175 8.06 -2.45 -5.17
C TYR A 175 6.59 -2.70 -5.43
N ALA A 176 5.76 -1.67 -5.34
CA ALA A 176 4.31 -1.78 -5.34
C ALA A 176 3.69 -0.94 -6.44
N ASP A 177 2.64 -1.48 -7.03
CA ASP A 177 1.75 -0.77 -7.94
C ASP A 177 0.71 -0.01 -7.12
N ILE A 178 0.73 1.31 -7.23
CA ILE A 178 -0.17 2.21 -6.51
C ILE A 178 -1.19 2.78 -7.50
N ASP A 179 -2.42 2.33 -7.34
CA ASP A 179 -3.58 2.86 -8.07
C ASP A 179 -4.10 4.11 -7.36
N ARG A 180 -4.22 5.22 -8.09
CA ARG A 180 -4.61 6.51 -7.58
C ARG A 180 -5.90 6.97 -8.25
N ALA A 181 -6.81 7.49 -7.45
CA ALA A 181 -8.06 8.04 -7.94
C ALA A 181 -8.37 9.36 -7.25
N PHE A 182 -8.92 10.29 -8.00
CA PHE A 182 -9.39 11.55 -7.46
C PHE A 182 -10.87 11.74 -7.76
N THR A 183 -11.64 12.06 -6.72
CA THR A 183 -13.07 12.35 -6.84
C THR A 183 -13.41 13.68 -6.17
N THR A 184 -14.32 14.43 -6.79
CA THR A 184 -14.74 15.72 -6.25
C THR A 184 -16.17 16.04 -6.62
N THR A 185 -16.84 16.84 -5.80
CA THR A 185 -18.14 17.42 -6.10
C THR A 185 -18.03 18.81 -6.76
N ASN A 186 -16.79 19.31 -6.97
CA ASN A 186 -16.54 20.54 -7.73
C ASN A 186 -16.63 20.25 -9.23
N THR A 187 -17.60 20.85 -9.90
CA THR A 187 -17.82 20.71 -11.35
C THR A 187 -17.32 21.89 -12.17
N ALA A 188 -16.81 22.94 -11.53
CA ALA A 188 -16.36 24.15 -12.23
C ALA A 188 -14.89 24.06 -12.70
N ASN A 189 -14.02 23.44 -11.91
CA ASN A 189 -12.63 23.25 -12.26
C ASN A 189 -12.39 21.95 -13.04
N SER A 190 -11.28 21.86 -13.75
CA SER A 190 -10.74 20.61 -14.30
C SER A 190 -9.74 20.02 -13.33
N PHE A 191 -9.64 18.67 -13.31
CA PHE A 191 -8.73 17.92 -12.43
C PHE A 191 -7.99 16.89 -13.26
N THR A 192 -6.67 16.85 -13.14
CA THR A 192 -5.80 15.93 -13.88
C THR A 192 -4.77 15.35 -12.94
N LEU A 193 -4.74 14.02 -12.82
CA LEU A 193 -3.64 13.31 -12.16
C LEU A 193 -2.35 13.47 -13.00
N ASP A 194 -1.21 13.69 -12.34
CA ASP A 194 0.07 13.97 -13.00
C ASP A 194 0.64 12.75 -13.74
N ASP A 195 0.42 11.55 -13.23
CA ASP A 195 0.95 10.29 -13.75
C ASP A 195 -0.09 9.40 -14.44
N GLY A 196 -1.34 9.87 -14.58
CA GLY A 196 -2.45 9.10 -15.16
C GLY A 196 -3.08 8.08 -14.23
N GLY A 197 -2.62 7.96 -12.98
CA GLY A 197 -3.30 7.23 -11.90
C GLY A 197 -2.62 5.95 -11.41
N ASP A 198 -1.75 5.32 -12.22
CA ASP A 198 -1.06 4.06 -11.86
C ASP A 198 0.44 4.23 -11.96
N GLU A 199 1.18 3.99 -10.90
CA GLU A 199 2.64 4.03 -10.90
C GLU A 199 3.26 3.06 -9.91
N MET A 200 4.42 2.52 -10.29
CA MET A 200 5.19 1.59 -9.48
C MET A 200 6.13 2.33 -8.54
N GLU A 201 5.95 2.12 -7.23
CA GLU A 201 6.68 2.84 -6.19
C GLU A 201 7.57 1.94 -5.34
N TRP A 202 8.73 2.48 -4.97
CA TRP A 202 9.64 1.81 -4.06
C TRP A 202 9.24 2.02 -2.60
N GLY A 203 9.42 0.95 -1.84
CA GLY A 203 9.18 0.94 -0.41
C GLY A 203 10.08 -0.04 0.32
N TRP A 204 9.81 -0.19 1.60
CA TRP A 204 10.46 -1.19 2.44
C TRP A 204 9.43 -1.88 3.33
N GLN A 205 9.81 -3.08 3.77
CA GLN A 205 8.99 -3.90 4.66
C GLN A 205 9.81 -4.35 5.85
N ALA A 206 9.18 -4.41 7.03
CA ALA A 206 9.74 -5.00 8.23
C ALA A 206 8.66 -5.70 9.03
N GLY A 207 9.00 -6.79 9.67
CA GLY A 207 8.02 -7.55 10.43
C GLY A 207 8.63 -8.70 11.21
N GLY A 208 7.78 -9.58 11.65
CA GLY A 208 8.18 -10.79 12.34
C GLY A 208 7.03 -11.78 12.44
N GLY A 209 7.38 -13.00 12.75
CA GLY A 209 6.40 -14.07 12.79
C GLY A 209 6.88 -15.28 13.58
N ALA A 210 5.97 -16.20 13.72
CA ALA A 210 6.20 -17.52 14.29
C ALA A 210 5.65 -18.58 13.36
N GLU A 211 6.43 -19.60 13.09
CA GLU A 211 6.04 -20.77 12.28
C GLU A 211 6.26 -22.05 13.07
N ILE A 212 5.40 -23.02 12.84
CA ILE A 212 5.55 -24.39 13.35
C ILE A 212 5.56 -25.38 12.18
N LEU A 213 6.42 -26.38 12.28
CA LEU A 213 6.48 -27.48 11.34
C LEU A 213 5.46 -28.57 11.73
N LEU A 214 4.53 -28.84 10.84
CA LEU A 214 3.58 -29.93 10.93
C LEU A 214 4.04 -31.11 10.06
N GLY A 215 4.31 -32.24 10.69
CA GLY A 215 4.90 -33.39 9.98
C GLY A 215 6.38 -33.13 9.60
N SER A 216 6.73 -33.40 8.36
CA SER A 216 8.12 -33.30 7.86
C SER A 216 8.39 -32.09 6.95
N ASN A 217 7.35 -31.51 6.35
CA ASN A 217 7.52 -30.53 5.27
C ASN A 217 6.55 -29.35 5.34
N LEU A 218 5.40 -29.48 6.02
CA LEU A 218 4.40 -28.44 6.06
C LEU A 218 4.69 -27.48 7.22
N THR A 219 4.74 -26.18 6.95
CA THR A 219 4.79 -25.14 7.98
C THR A 219 3.49 -24.36 8.01
N VAL A 220 3.06 -23.96 9.21
CA VAL A 220 1.95 -23.03 9.43
C VAL A 220 2.39 -22.00 10.44
N GLY A 221 1.99 -20.75 10.26
CA GLY A 221 2.41 -19.68 11.15
C GLY A 221 1.58 -18.42 11.08
N PHE A 222 2.05 -17.42 11.82
CA PHE A 222 1.54 -16.07 11.82
C PHE A 222 2.67 -15.10 11.51
N GLU A 223 2.37 -14.07 10.73
CA GLU A 223 3.30 -12.99 10.41
C GLU A 223 2.58 -11.65 10.57
N TYR A 224 3.24 -10.73 11.26
CA TYR A 224 2.93 -9.31 11.19
C TYR A 224 3.94 -8.65 10.27
N LEU A 225 3.46 -7.83 9.33
CA LEU A 225 4.28 -7.11 8.38
C LEU A 225 3.84 -5.65 8.32
N TYR A 226 4.79 -4.76 8.49
CA TYR A 226 4.65 -3.35 8.21
C TYR A 226 5.32 -3.03 6.88
N SER A 227 4.63 -2.30 6.03
CA SER A 227 5.13 -1.84 4.73
C SER A 227 4.99 -0.33 4.62
N LYS A 228 5.97 0.31 4.00
CA LYS A 228 5.96 1.75 3.78
C LYS A 228 6.41 2.07 2.38
N TYR A 229 5.56 2.79 1.64
CA TYR A 229 5.81 3.23 0.27
C TYR A 229 5.82 4.76 0.21
N ASN A 230 6.59 5.35 -0.71
CA ASN A 230 6.52 6.77 -0.99
C ASN A 230 5.52 7.01 -2.12
N ASP A 231 4.81 8.15 -2.05
CA ASP A 231 3.89 8.60 -3.07
C ASP A 231 3.97 10.11 -3.15
N ASP A 232 4.56 10.63 -4.21
CA ASP A 232 4.74 12.06 -4.44
C ASP A 232 3.76 12.60 -5.49
N SER A 233 2.83 11.80 -5.97
CA SER A 233 1.83 12.15 -7.00
C SER A 233 0.87 13.23 -6.53
N PHE A 234 0.39 14.02 -7.47
CA PHE A 234 -0.52 15.12 -7.22
C PHE A 234 -1.61 15.23 -8.31
N VAL A 235 -2.59 16.08 -8.04
CA VAL A 235 -3.64 16.46 -8.98
C VAL A 235 -3.50 17.92 -9.32
N THR A 236 -3.40 18.24 -10.59
CA THR A 236 -3.48 19.63 -11.06
C THR A 236 -4.93 20.06 -11.20
N VAL A 237 -5.27 21.13 -10.47
CA VAL A 237 -6.57 21.78 -10.53
C VAL A 237 -6.49 22.93 -11.55
N GLY A 238 -7.04 22.70 -12.72
CA GLY A 238 -7.10 23.68 -13.80
C GLY A 238 -8.39 24.49 -13.81
N ARG A 239 -8.50 25.36 -14.79
CA ARG A 239 -9.61 26.31 -14.87
C ARG A 239 -10.97 25.65 -15.11
N GLY A 240 -11.07 24.72 -16.05
CA GLY A 240 -12.38 24.24 -16.50
C GLY A 240 -13.29 25.38 -16.95
N THR A 241 -14.47 25.47 -16.36
CA THR A 241 -15.45 26.56 -16.58
C THR A 241 -15.39 27.66 -15.50
N ALA A 242 -14.47 27.53 -14.52
CA ALA A 242 -14.35 28.45 -13.40
C ALA A 242 -13.93 29.87 -13.86
N PRO A 243 -14.45 30.95 -13.21
CA PRO A 243 -14.01 32.31 -13.46
C PRO A 243 -12.55 32.51 -13.01
N ALA A 244 -11.89 33.54 -13.52
CA ALA A 244 -10.50 33.87 -13.14
C ALA A 244 -10.35 34.24 -11.65
N THR A 245 -11.45 34.53 -10.96
CA THR A 245 -11.51 34.80 -9.52
C THR A 245 -11.61 33.54 -8.66
N ASN A 246 -11.61 32.34 -9.28
CA ASN A 246 -11.60 31.07 -8.55
C ASN A 246 -10.33 30.94 -7.73
N PRO A 247 -10.41 30.52 -6.44
CA PRO A 247 -9.26 30.44 -5.52
C PRO A 247 -8.08 29.61 -6.05
N PHE A 248 -8.31 28.52 -6.76
CA PHE A 248 -7.25 27.69 -7.35
C PHE A 248 -6.47 28.35 -8.48
N LEU A 249 -6.99 29.47 -9.02
CA LEU A 249 -6.41 30.13 -10.19
C LEU A 249 -5.68 31.45 -9.87
N LEU A 250 -5.82 31.95 -8.63
CA LEU A 250 -5.40 33.30 -8.27
C LEU A 250 -3.87 33.49 -8.27
N ASN A 251 -3.11 32.47 -7.93
CA ASN A 251 -1.67 32.61 -7.71
C ASN A 251 -0.79 32.11 -8.87
N GLY A 252 -1.26 31.18 -9.67
CA GLY A 252 -0.47 30.60 -10.77
C GLY A 252 -1.30 30.14 -11.96
N GLY A 253 -2.62 30.47 -11.98
CA GLY A 253 -3.55 30.02 -13.03
C GLY A 253 -3.98 28.56 -12.91
N ALA A 254 -3.36 27.81 -12.00
CA ALA A 254 -3.70 26.45 -11.58
C ALA A 254 -3.10 26.20 -10.19
N THR A 255 -3.52 25.15 -9.53
CA THR A 255 -3.02 24.72 -8.21
C THR A 255 -2.79 23.21 -8.25
N ASP A 256 -1.65 22.75 -7.75
CA ASP A 256 -1.42 21.33 -7.53
C ASP A 256 -1.84 20.96 -6.12
N LEU A 257 -2.49 19.79 -5.96
CA LEU A 257 -2.93 19.27 -4.66
C LEU A 257 -2.53 17.79 -4.51
N ARG A 258 -2.17 17.40 -3.31
CA ARG A 258 -1.84 16.01 -2.96
C ARG A 258 -2.22 15.69 -1.51
N PRO A 259 -2.19 14.43 -1.10
CA PRO A 259 -2.26 14.08 0.32
C PRO A 259 -1.09 14.72 1.09
N ALA A 260 -1.39 15.28 2.26
CA ALA A 260 -0.36 15.87 3.14
C ALA A 260 0.58 14.80 3.73
N ASP A 261 0.13 13.55 3.81
CA ASP A 261 1.02 12.40 4.02
C ASP A 261 1.39 11.78 2.67
N ARG A 262 2.68 11.92 2.32
CA ARG A 262 3.26 11.36 1.10
C ARG A 262 3.65 9.88 1.22
N LYS A 263 3.27 9.24 2.31
CA LYS A 263 3.63 7.85 2.58
C LYS A 263 2.38 7.03 2.75
N ILE A 264 2.43 5.82 2.26
CA ILE A 264 1.41 4.81 2.50
C ILE A 264 2.00 3.85 3.52
N ASP A 265 1.46 3.89 4.73
CA ASP A 265 1.82 3.02 5.83
C ASP A 265 0.79 1.89 5.94
N GLN A 266 1.22 0.66 5.69
CA GLN A 266 0.36 -0.51 5.67
C GLN A 266 0.77 -1.53 6.73
N HIS A 267 -0.20 -2.03 7.47
CA HIS A 267 -0.06 -3.09 8.46
C HIS A 267 -0.77 -4.34 7.98
N ALA A 268 -0.10 -5.48 7.99
CA ALA A 268 -0.67 -6.76 7.61
C ALA A 268 -0.53 -7.77 8.75
N PHE A 269 -1.64 -8.43 9.12
CA PHE A 269 -1.67 -9.56 10.04
C PHE A 269 -2.08 -10.80 9.24
N ARG A 270 -1.14 -11.73 9.08
CA ARG A 270 -1.24 -12.82 8.11
C ARG A 270 -1.10 -14.18 8.78
N VAL A 271 -1.90 -15.13 8.33
CA VAL A 271 -1.66 -16.56 8.52
C VAL A 271 -0.82 -17.05 7.34
N THR A 272 0.21 -17.82 7.61
CA THR A 272 1.13 -18.34 6.61
C THR A 272 1.06 -19.86 6.55
N ALA A 273 1.23 -20.41 5.36
CA ALA A 273 1.42 -21.84 5.16
C ALA A 273 2.53 -22.05 4.12
N GLY A 274 3.40 -23.03 4.34
CA GLY A 274 4.53 -23.31 3.47
C GLY A 274 4.87 -24.79 3.40
N PHE A 275 5.54 -25.15 2.32
CA PHE A 275 6.07 -26.50 2.08
C PHE A 275 7.58 -26.39 1.90
N GLN A 276 8.33 -27.11 2.72
CA GLN A 276 9.80 -27.20 2.68
C GLN A 276 10.25 -28.40 1.88
N PHE A 277 11.36 -28.24 1.14
CA PHE A 277 11.94 -29.28 0.30
C PHE A 277 13.22 -29.83 0.89
#